data_aee6f3e3014adab31eae8480ded4bc01
#
_entry.id   aee6f3e3014adab31eae8480ded4bc01
#
_cell.length_a   1.000
_cell.length_b   1.000
_cell.length_c   1.000
_cell.angle_alpha   90.00
_cell.angle_beta   90.00
_cell.angle_gamma   90.00
#
_symmetry.space_group_name_H-M   'P 1'
#
loop_
_entity.id
_entity.type
_entity.pdbx_description
1 polymer ?
#
loop_
_entity_poly.entity_id
_entity_poly.type
_entity_poly.pdbx_seq_one_letter_code
_entity_poly.pdbx_strand_id
1 'polypeptide(L)'
;MTTAATGDHRWHTGPVRPDDERERLRQTFDQAAESYDRVRPDYPDELFDDLVALTGVTPGDHLLEVGCATGKATRPLARRGFRITCVELGAELAAVARQNLADYQVDVVHDQFERWQPDEPAGLVYAATAWHWIDPAVGYQRAWQALRPGGHLAVWGAGHVFPEGGDPFFEEIDDIYEEIGEADPPGTPRYRPGEQPDYRADIEASGHFEVVAIRYYDWERVYDAEEYIELLSTFSGHLTMEDWQRERLYGEIRRRLGERPDRSVRRGWGAVLTVARRRERPLRG
;
A
#
# COMPACT_ATOMS: atom_id res chain seq x y z
N MET A 1 3.23 -27.08 12.37
CA MET A 1 4.32 -26.09 12.52
C MET A 1 3.98 -24.95 11.59
N THR A 2 3.26 -23.98 12.10
CA THR A 2 2.78 -22.81 11.35
C THR A 2 3.87 -21.76 11.46
N THR A 3 4.59 -21.52 10.40
CA THR A 3 5.51 -20.38 10.33
C THR A 3 4.68 -19.10 10.28
N ALA A 4 4.53 -18.46 11.43
CA ALA A 4 4.02 -17.11 11.52
C ALA A 4 4.93 -16.21 10.68
N ALA A 5 4.37 -15.59 9.66
CA ALA A 5 5.06 -14.61 8.84
C ALA A 5 4.95 -13.27 9.54
N THR A 6 5.87 -13.03 10.45
CA THR A 6 6.05 -11.77 11.16
C THR A 6 6.84 -10.81 10.28
N GLY A 7 6.51 -9.56 10.32
CA GLY A 7 7.29 -8.49 9.72
C GLY A 7 6.62 -7.80 8.55
N ASP A 8 6.32 -6.55 8.78
CA ASP A 8 5.74 -5.57 7.85
C ASP A 8 6.73 -5.14 6.73
N HIS A 9 7.83 -5.86 6.58
CA HIS A 9 8.93 -5.55 5.64
C HIS A 9 8.84 -6.28 4.31
N ARG A 10 7.77 -7.06 4.06
CA ARG A 10 7.61 -7.78 2.78
C ARG A 10 7.00 -6.87 1.72
N TRP A 11 7.82 -6.03 1.14
CA TRP A 11 7.53 -5.41 -0.12
C TRP A 11 7.46 -6.49 -1.21
N HIS A 12 6.27 -6.73 -1.76
CA HIS A 12 5.95 -7.30 -3.07
C HIS A 12 6.64 -8.57 -3.60
N THR A 13 7.68 -9.12 -2.97
CA THR A 13 8.42 -10.29 -3.47
C THR A 13 8.24 -11.56 -2.64
N GLY A 14 7.28 -11.59 -1.72
CA GLY A 14 6.91 -12.80 -1.01
C GLY A 14 6.15 -13.76 -1.92
N PRO A 15 6.18 -15.10 -1.65
CA PRO A 15 5.35 -16.05 -2.38
C PRO A 15 3.89 -15.62 -2.30
N VAL A 16 3.14 -15.82 -3.40
CA VAL A 16 1.67 -15.60 -3.42
C VAL A 16 1.08 -16.33 -2.22
N ARG A 17 0.44 -15.56 -1.32
CA ARG A 17 -0.16 -16.14 -0.11
C ARG A 17 -1.34 -17.02 -0.51
N PRO A 18 -1.62 -18.13 0.21
CA PRO A 18 -2.82 -18.93 0.02
C PRO A 18 -4.09 -18.06 0.10
N ASP A 19 -5.12 -18.41 -0.66
CA ASP A 19 -6.36 -17.62 -0.75
C ASP A 19 -7.03 -17.43 0.61
N ASP A 20 -7.00 -18.43 1.48
CA ASP A 20 -7.55 -18.38 2.84
C ASP A 20 -6.78 -17.44 3.79
N GLU A 21 -5.48 -17.31 3.60
CA GLU A 21 -4.64 -16.35 4.36
C GLU A 21 -4.88 -14.92 3.86
N ARG A 22 -4.95 -14.73 2.54
CA ARG A 22 -5.27 -13.43 1.94
C ARG A 22 -6.63 -12.93 2.43
N GLU A 23 -7.65 -13.79 2.42
CA GLU A 23 -9.00 -13.45 2.84
C GLU A 23 -9.07 -13.07 4.33
N ARG A 24 -8.41 -13.82 5.21
CA ARG A 24 -8.34 -13.50 6.65
C ARG A 24 -7.68 -12.16 6.92
N LEU A 25 -6.57 -11.87 6.27
CA LEU A 25 -5.88 -10.59 6.44
C LEU A 25 -6.70 -9.41 5.91
N ARG A 26 -7.38 -9.57 4.77
CA ARG A 26 -8.31 -8.57 4.23
C ARG A 26 -9.41 -8.19 5.24
N GLN A 27 -10.04 -9.19 5.88
CA GLN A 27 -11.07 -8.96 6.91
C GLN A 27 -10.52 -8.23 8.14
N THR A 28 -9.27 -8.45 8.48
CA THR A 28 -8.63 -7.79 9.64
C THR A 28 -8.39 -6.30 9.36
N PHE A 29 -8.01 -5.94 8.14
CA PHE A 29 -7.88 -4.52 7.74
C PHE A 29 -9.20 -3.78 7.75
N ASP A 30 -10.29 -4.45 7.41
CA ASP A 30 -11.62 -3.85 7.40
C ASP A 30 -12.04 -3.36 8.81
N GLN A 31 -11.68 -4.10 9.86
CA GLN A 31 -11.98 -3.73 11.25
C GLN A 31 -11.20 -2.51 11.77
N ALA A 32 -10.10 -2.13 11.15
CA ALA A 32 -9.23 -1.03 11.56
C ALA A 32 -9.38 0.24 10.68
N ALA A 33 -10.46 0.35 9.90
CA ALA A 33 -10.60 1.36 8.85
C ALA A 33 -10.41 2.82 9.34
N GLU A 34 -11.00 3.20 10.48
CA GLU A 34 -10.88 4.56 11.03
C GLU A 34 -9.45 4.88 11.49
N SER A 35 -8.81 3.96 12.20
CA SER A 35 -7.40 4.10 12.62
C SER A 35 -6.47 4.15 11.42
N TYR A 36 -6.73 3.33 10.40
CA TYR A 36 -5.97 3.32 9.15
C TYR A 36 -5.93 4.70 8.50
N ASP A 37 -7.07 5.39 8.37
CA ASP A 37 -7.13 6.72 7.75
C ASP A 37 -6.32 7.77 8.52
N ARG A 38 -6.35 7.71 9.86
CA ARG A 38 -5.69 8.70 10.72
C ARG A 38 -4.18 8.56 10.75
N VAL A 39 -3.64 7.34 10.88
CA VAL A 39 -2.22 7.12 11.21
C VAL A 39 -1.34 6.74 10.05
N ARG A 40 -1.88 6.12 9.00
CA ARG A 40 -1.10 5.84 7.78
C ARG A 40 -0.71 7.15 7.10
N PRO A 41 0.57 7.31 6.69
CA PRO A 41 0.98 8.55 6.03
C PRO A 41 0.28 8.73 4.69
N ASP A 42 0.08 9.99 4.33
CA ASP A 42 -0.28 10.33 2.96
C ASP A 42 0.94 10.18 2.04
N TYR A 43 0.69 10.00 0.75
CA TYR A 43 1.75 9.96 -0.25
C TYR A 43 2.16 11.39 -0.62
N PRO A 44 3.43 11.61 -1.02
CA PRO A 44 3.89 12.91 -1.51
C PRO A 44 3.09 13.38 -2.74
N ASP A 45 2.76 14.66 -2.81
CA ASP A 45 2.04 15.24 -3.96
C ASP A 45 2.79 15.06 -5.28
N GLU A 46 4.14 15.08 -5.24
CA GLU A 46 5.01 14.83 -6.37
C GLU A 46 4.75 13.47 -7.05
N LEU A 47 4.40 12.43 -6.27
CA LEU A 47 4.03 11.13 -6.82
C LEU A 47 2.81 11.25 -7.76
N PHE A 48 1.80 12.00 -7.36
CA PHE A 48 0.59 12.19 -8.18
C PHE A 48 0.84 13.10 -9.38
N ASP A 49 1.69 14.11 -9.25
CA ASP A 49 2.07 14.98 -10.36
C ASP A 49 2.84 14.19 -11.44
N ASP A 50 3.80 13.37 -11.02
CA ASP A 50 4.51 12.46 -11.91
C ASP A 50 3.59 11.42 -12.54
N LEU A 51 2.67 10.84 -11.76
CA LEU A 51 1.68 9.88 -12.27
C LEU A 51 0.86 10.50 -13.42
N VAL A 52 0.34 11.70 -13.23
CA VAL A 52 -0.41 12.43 -14.27
C VAL A 52 0.45 12.74 -15.48
N ALA A 53 1.67 13.24 -15.27
CA ALA A 53 2.60 13.58 -16.35
C ALA A 53 3.03 12.35 -17.17
N LEU A 54 3.34 11.22 -16.51
CA LEU A 54 3.80 10.00 -17.16
C LEU A 54 2.70 9.27 -17.92
N THR A 55 1.44 9.37 -17.47
CA THR A 55 0.31 8.68 -18.10
C THR A 55 -0.44 9.55 -19.11
N GLY A 56 -0.24 10.88 -19.06
CA GLY A 56 -0.89 11.83 -19.93
C GLY A 56 -2.41 11.94 -19.74
N VAL A 57 -2.94 11.46 -18.60
CA VAL A 57 -4.35 11.66 -18.25
C VAL A 57 -4.62 13.12 -17.93
N THR A 58 -5.83 13.58 -18.24
CA THR A 58 -6.24 14.98 -18.08
C THR A 58 -7.50 15.08 -17.23
N PRO A 59 -7.74 16.22 -16.55
CA PRO A 59 -8.97 16.42 -15.79
C PRO A 59 -10.23 16.05 -16.60
N GLY A 60 -11.13 15.29 -15.98
CA GLY A 60 -12.32 14.70 -16.62
C GLY A 60 -12.12 13.29 -17.19
N ASP A 61 -10.88 12.82 -17.38
CA ASP A 61 -10.63 11.41 -17.70
C ASP A 61 -11.18 10.51 -16.59
N HIS A 62 -11.63 9.30 -16.98
CA HIS A 62 -12.03 8.26 -16.04
C HIS A 62 -10.82 7.44 -15.58
N LEU A 63 -10.62 7.35 -14.27
CA LEU A 63 -9.60 6.53 -13.63
C LEU A 63 -10.27 5.40 -12.83
N LEU A 64 -9.57 4.29 -12.68
CA LEU A 64 -10.00 3.15 -11.90
C LEU A 64 -8.96 2.85 -10.81
N GLU A 65 -9.36 2.90 -9.56
CA GLU A 65 -8.53 2.51 -8.42
C GLU A 65 -8.89 1.12 -7.91
N VAL A 66 -7.88 0.29 -7.71
CA VAL A 66 -8.01 -1.05 -7.15
C VAL A 66 -7.56 -1.05 -5.70
N GLY A 67 -8.49 -1.33 -4.76
CA GLY A 67 -8.22 -1.35 -3.34
C GLY A 67 -7.96 0.05 -2.77
N CYS A 68 -8.95 0.93 -2.82
CA CYS A 68 -8.80 2.33 -2.40
C CYS A 68 -8.70 2.49 -0.87
N ALA A 69 -9.00 1.45 -0.09
CA ALA A 69 -9.11 1.52 1.36
C ALA A 69 -10.02 2.70 1.80
N THR A 70 -9.48 3.68 2.52
CA THR A 70 -10.21 4.88 2.98
C THR A 70 -10.16 6.06 2.00
N GLY A 71 -9.54 5.89 0.81
CA GLY A 71 -9.44 6.92 -0.22
C GLY A 71 -8.22 7.84 -0.13
N LYS A 72 -7.15 7.42 0.56
CA LYS A 72 -5.93 8.24 0.70
C LYS A 72 -5.25 8.55 -0.63
N ALA A 73 -5.16 7.59 -1.54
CA ALA A 73 -4.59 7.81 -2.86
C ALA A 73 -5.63 8.35 -3.86
N THR A 74 -6.92 8.11 -3.63
CA THR A 74 -8.01 8.64 -4.43
C THR A 74 -8.12 10.15 -4.32
N ARG A 75 -8.10 10.69 -3.08
CA ARG A 75 -8.37 12.10 -2.79
C ARG A 75 -7.44 13.08 -3.54
N PRO A 76 -6.12 12.89 -3.64
CA PRO A 76 -5.24 13.75 -4.41
C PRO A 76 -5.59 13.81 -5.90
N LEU A 77 -5.98 12.69 -6.51
CA LEU A 77 -6.41 12.64 -7.91
C LEU A 77 -7.81 13.25 -8.10
N ALA A 78 -8.74 12.98 -7.19
CA ALA A 78 -10.06 13.58 -7.21
C ALA A 78 -10.00 15.13 -7.12
N ARG A 79 -9.11 15.68 -6.29
CA ARG A 79 -8.83 17.13 -6.21
C ARG A 79 -8.29 17.72 -7.51
N ARG A 80 -7.61 16.92 -8.33
CA ARG A 80 -7.10 17.30 -9.65
C ARG A 80 -8.16 17.23 -10.75
N GLY A 81 -9.44 16.90 -10.39
CA GLY A 81 -10.59 16.94 -11.29
C GLY A 81 -10.81 15.65 -12.08
N PHE A 82 -10.25 14.53 -11.67
CA PHE A 82 -10.51 13.24 -12.29
C PHE A 82 -11.83 12.64 -11.81
N ARG A 83 -12.51 11.89 -12.69
CA ARG A 83 -13.61 11.00 -12.34
C ARG A 83 -13.00 9.65 -11.96
N ILE A 84 -13.33 9.12 -10.80
CA ILE A 84 -12.68 7.90 -10.30
C ILE A 84 -13.73 6.88 -9.90
N THR A 85 -13.55 5.64 -10.36
CA THR A 85 -14.23 4.49 -9.80
C THR A 85 -13.23 3.74 -8.92
N CYS A 86 -13.59 3.49 -7.67
CA CYS A 86 -12.82 2.69 -6.73
C CYS A 86 -13.47 1.32 -6.58
N VAL A 87 -12.72 0.24 -6.69
CA VAL A 87 -13.19 -1.12 -6.36
C VAL A 87 -12.50 -1.55 -5.07
N GLU A 88 -13.29 -1.65 -3.99
CA GLU A 88 -12.80 -1.98 -2.65
C GLU A 88 -13.52 -3.23 -2.12
N LEU A 89 -12.74 -4.18 -1.62
CA LEU A 89 -13.26 -5.45 -1.11
C LEU A 89 -13.80 -5.34 0.32
N GLY A 90 -13.18 -4.49 1.17
CA GLY A 90 -13.58 -4.28 2.55
C GLY A 90 -14.83 -3.41 2.65
N ALA A 91 -15.89 -3.92 3.29
CA ALA A 91 -17.16 -3.20 3.39
C ALA A 91 -17.04 -1.92 4.25
N GLU A 92 -16.33 -2.01 5.38
CA GLU A 92 -16.10 -0.89 6.29
C GLU A 92 -15.14 0.13 5.67
N LEU A 93 -14.06 -0.33 5.02
CA LEU A 93 -13.15 0.52 4.26
C LEU A 93 -13.88 1.28 3.15
N ALA A 94 -14.73 0.58 2.38
CA ALA A 94 -15.55 1.21 1.33
C ALA A 94 -16.54 2.23 1.91
N ALA A 95 -17.12 1.97 3.10
CA ALA A 95 -18.01 2.92 3.76
C ALA A 95 -17.28 4.19 4.18
N VAL A 96 -16.09 4.07 4.77
CA VAL A 96 -15.23 5.21 5.14
C VAL A 96 -14.79 5.97 3.89
N ALA A 97 -14.39 5.26 2.82
CA ALA A 97 -14.01 5.90 1.54
C ALA A 97 -15.15 6.74 0.97
N ARG A 98 -16.39 6.22 0.96
CA ARG A 98 -17.57 6.98 0.50
C ARG A 98 -17.79 8.27 1.30
N GLN A 99 -17.57 8.24 2.61
CA GLN A 99 -17.66 9.43 3.45
C GLN A 99 -16.54 10.44 3.13
N ASN A 100 -15.29 9.96 3.06
CA ASN A 100 -14.13 10.79 2.81
C ASN A 100 -14.12 11.44 1.42
N LEU A 101 -14.79 10.84 0.47
CA LEU A 101 -14.79 11.21 -0.95
C LEU A 101 -16.12 11.80 -1.44
N ALA A 102 -17.08 12.04 -0.53
CA ALA A 102 -18.44 12.47 -0.85
C ALA A 102 -18.52 13.77 -1.67
N ASP A 103 -17.54 14.66 -1.53
CA ASP A 103 -17.50 15.95 -2.23
C ASP A 103 -16.84 15.88 -3.63
N TYR A 104 -16.41 14.69 -4.06
CA TYR A 104 -15.68 14.48 -5.31
C TYR A 104 -16.46 13.63 -6.31
N GLN A 105 -16.05 13.64 -7.57
CA GLN A 105 -16.60 12.76 -8.61
C GLN A 105 -15.99 11.34 -8.47
N VAL A 106 -16.30 10.69 -7.37
CA VAL A 106 -15.80 9.35 -7.04
C VAL A 106 -16.97 8.42 -6.76
N ASP A 107 -16.94 7.25 -7.41
CA ASP A 107 -17.84 6.14 -7.11
C ASP A 107 -17.06 5.02 -6.42
N VAL A 108 -17.53 4.56 -5.26
CA VAL A 108 -16.88 3.48 -4.49
C VAL A 108 -17.75 2.23 -4.55
N VAL A 109 -17.29 1.26 -5.30
CA VAL A 109 -17.92 -0.05 -5.49
C VAL A 109 -17.36 -1.04 -4.48
N HIS A 110 -18.24 -1.64 -3.66
CA HIS A 110 -17.85 -2.75 -2.79
C HIS A 110 -17.94 -4.05 -3.56
N ASP A 111 -16.82 -4.50 -4.11
CA ASP A 111 -16.73 -5.74 -4.90
C ASP A 111 -15.27 -6.23 -4.96
N GLN A 112 -15.07 -7.44 -5.50
CA GLN A 112 -13.77 -8.03 -5.77
C GLN A 112 -13.30 -7.65 -7.18
N PHE A 113 -12.15 -6.98 -7.31
CA PHE A 113 -11.63 -6.51 -8.59
C PHE A 113 -11.50 -7.62 -9.64
N GLU A 114 -11.11 -8.82 -9.24
CA GLU A 114 -10.94 -9.96 -10.13
C GLU A 114 -12.24 -10.39 -10.82
N ARG A 115 -13.40 -10.03 -10.26
CA ARG A 115 -14.74 -10.38 -10.79
C ARG A 115 -15.49 -9.19 -11.36
N TRP A 116 -15.18 -7.99 -10.87
CA TRP A 116 -15.84 -6.76 -11.29
C TRP A 116 -15.43 -6.35 -12.70
N GLN A 117 -16.33 -5.65 -13.39
CA GLN A 117 -16.10 -5.11 -14.72
C GLN A 117 -16.59 -3.66 -14.78
N PRO A 118 -15.78 -2.73 -15.34
CA PRO A 118 -16.20 -1.35 -15.53
C PRO A 118 -17.27 -1.23 -16.62
N ASP A 119 -18.19 -0.27 -16.45
CA ASP A 119 -19.18 0.10 -17.48
C ASP A 119 -18.53 0.86 -18.64
N GLU A 120 -17.44 1.59 -18.36
CA GLU A 120 -16.65 2.31 -19.37
C GLU A 120 -15.15 2.07 -19.19
N PRO A 121 -14.35 2.05 -20.28
CA PRO A 121 -12.92 1.89 -20.18
C PRO A 121 -12.23 3.09 -19.49
N ALA A 122 -11.27 2.83 -18.60
CA ALA A 122 -10.49 3.84 -17.91
C ALA A 122 -9.26 4.29 -18.73
N GLY A 123 -8.83 5.53 -18.52
CA GLY A 123 -7.54 6.03 -19.02
C GLY A 123 -6.34 5.53 -18.21
N LEU A 124 -6.57 5.30 -16.94
CA LEU A 124 -5.60 4.81 -15.98
C LEU A 124 -6.26 3.81 -15.04
N VAL A 125 -5.65 2.65 -14.83
CA VAL A 125 -5.90 1.76 -13.70
C VAL A 125 -4.74 1.92 -12.74
N TYR A 126 -5.03 2.12 -11.46
CA TYR A 126 -3.96 2.25 -10.47
C TYR A 126 -4.28 1.52 -9.17
N ALA A 127 -3.22 1.17 -8.44
CA ALA A 127 -3.32 0.56 -7.12
C ALA A 127 -2.21 1.09 -6.20
N ALA A 128 -2.61 1.61 -5.04
CA ALA A 128 -1.75 2.18 -4.02
C ALA A 128 -1.64 1.22 -2.83
N THR A 129 -0.50 0.54 -2.69
CA THR A 129 -0.26 -0.45 -1.61
C THR A 129 -1.35 -1.55 -1.54
N ALA A 130 -1.95 -1.87 -2.68
CA ALA A 130 -3.06 -2.82 -2.78
C ALA A 130 -2.82 -3.97 -3.78
N TRP A 131 -1.97 -3.76 -4.80
CA TRP A 131 -1.81 -4.71 -5.90
C TRP A 131 -1.32 -6.11 -5.48
N HIS A 132 -0.53 -6.20 -4.43
CA HIS A 132 -0.03 -7.47 -3.89
C HIS A 132 -1.14 -8.37 -3.28
N TRP A 133 -2.33 -7.84 -3.11
CA TRP A 133 -3.52 -8.61 -2.70
C TRP A 133 -4.27 -9.22 -3.88
N ILE A 134 -4.04 -8.74 -5.10
CA ILE A 134 -4.72 -9.19 -6.30
C ILE A 134 -4.06 -10.47 -6.82
N ASP A 135 -4.88 -11.42 -7.26
CA ASP A 135 -4.37 -12.64 -7.88
C ASP A 135 -3.62 -12.29 -9.18
N PRO A 136 -2.30 -12.52 -9.26
CA PRO A 136 -1.52 -12.17 -10.44
C PRO A 136 -1.93 -12.95 -11.69
N ALA A 137 -2.55 -14.12 -11.55
CA ALA A 137 -3.04 -14.93 -12.67
C ALA A 137 -4.17 -14.25 -13.45
N VAL A 138 -4.95 -13.39 -12.78
CA VAL A 138 -6.10 -12.70 -13.39
C VAL A 138 -5.99 -11.18 -13.35
N GLY A 139 -5.32 -10.61 -12.35
CA GLY A 139 -5.30 -9.18 -12.09
C GLY A 139 -4.76 -8.34 -13.24
N TYR A 140 -3.64 -8.72 -13.83
CA TYR A 140 -3.07 -8.00 -14.97
C TYR A 140 -3.96 -8.07 -16.22
N GLN A 141 -4.58 -9.22 -16.48
CA GLN A 141 -5.54 -9.35 -17.57
C GLN A 141 -6.77 -8.47 -17.32
N ARG A 142 -7.28 -8.41 -16.09
CA ARG A 142 -8.43 -7.56 -15.72
C ARG A 142 -8.11 -6.08 -15.88
N ALA A 143 -6.94 -5.62 -15.41
CA ALA A 143 -6.50 -4.26 -15.60
C ALA A 143 -6.36 -3.91 -17.10
N TRP A 144 -5.80 -4.83 -17.90
CA TRP A 144 -5.68 -4.65 -19.34
C TRP A 144 -7.07 -4.52 -20.02
N GLN A 145 -8.06 -5.32 -19.62
CA GLN A 145 -9.42 -5.26 -20.15
C GLN A 145 -10.15 -3.97 -19.75
N ALA A 146 -9.90 -3.48 -18.53
CA ALA A 146 -10.52 -2.26 -18.00
C ALA A 146 -9.98 -0.97 -18.65
N LEU A 147 -8.81 -1.02 -19.28
CA LEU A 147 -8.15 0.15 -19.88
C LEU A 147 -8.57 0.38 -21.32
N ARG A 148 -8.77 1.66 -21.69
CA ARG A 148 -8.84 2.08 -23.10
C ARG A 148 -7.53 1.79 -23.83
N PRO A 149 -7.54 1.67 -25.19
CA PRO A 149 -6.29 1.65 -25.97
C PRO A 149 -5.42 2.85 -25.64
N GLY A 150 -4.11 2.61 -25.43
CA GLY A 150 -3.14 3.64 -25.00
C GLY A 150 -3.22 4.02 -23.51
N GLY A 151 -4.13 3.43 -22.74
CA GLY A 151 -4.20 3.63 -21.28
C GLY A 151 -3.03 3.01 -20.52
N HIS A 152 -2.91 3.32 -19.23
CA HIS A 152 -1.80 2.92 -18.39
C HIS A 152 -2.25 2.16 -17.14
N LEU A 153 -1.39 1.26 -16.68
CA LEU A 153 -1.42 0.69 -15.34
C LEU A 153 -0.35 1.38 -14.50
N ALA A 154 -0.71 1.84 -13.31
CA ALA A 154 0.23 2.37 -12.34
C ALA A 154 0.11 1.63 -11.01
N VAL A 155 1.19 1.10 -10.52
CA VAL A 155 1.22 0.39 -9.24
C VAL A 155 2.31 0.98 -8.37
N TRP A 156 1.99 1.26 -7.11
CA TRP A 156 2.99 1.62 -6.12
C TRP A 156 2.71 0.98 -4.78
N GLY A 157 3.78 0.73 -4.04
CA GLY A 157 3.75 0.38 -2.64
C GLY A 157 4.41 1.47 -1.83
N ALA A 158 3.97 1.65 -0.58
CA ALA A 158 4.66 2.49 0.38
C ALA A 158 4.98 1.69 1.64
N GLY A 159 6.13 1.92 2.25
CA GLY A 159 6.53 1.29 3.49
C GLY A 159 7.79 1.90 4.07
N HIS A 160 8.34 1.23 5.02
CA HIS A 160 9.44 1.75 5.81
C HIS A 160 10.76 1.71 5.06
N VAL A 161 11.53 2.79 5.13
CA VAL A 161 12.92 2.83 4.70
C VAL A 161 13.82 3.23 5.88
N PHE A 162 15.08 2.83 5.80
CA PHE A 162 16.08 3.02 6.85
C PHE A 162 17.22 3.90 6.29
N PRO A 163 17.08 5.24 6.34
CA PRO A 163 18.12 6.14 5.84
C PRO A 163 19.39 6.01 6.68
N GLU A 164 20.53 6.36 6.10
CA GLU A 164 21.79 6.46 6.84
C GLU A 164 21.67 7.55 7.92
N GLY A 165 22.04 7.22 9.16
CA GLY A 165 21.83 8.11 10.30
C GLY A 165 20.36 8.30 10.70
N GLY A 166 19.49 7.36 10.31
CA GLY A 166 18.08 7.33 10.71
C GLY A 166 17.91 7.21 12.23
N ASP A 167 16.66 7.17 12.67
CA ASP A 167 16.34 7.10 14.09
C ASP A 167 16.83 5.79 14.73
N PRO A 168 17.71 5.82 15.74
CA PRO A 168 18.27 4.61 16.38
C PRO A 168 17.21 3.75 17.08
N PHE A 169 16.03 4.29 17.35
CA PHE A 169 14.93 3.57 17.98
C PHE A 169 14.63 2.22 17.32
N PHE A 170 14.77 2.13 16.00
CA PHE A 170 14.46 0.90 15.24
C PHE A 170 15.50 -0.21 15.39
N GLU A 171 16.70 0.13 15.83
CA GLU A 171 17.71 -0.85 16.24
C GLU A 171 17.56 -1.18 17.75
N GLU A 172 17.21 -0.19 18.54
CA GLU A 172 17.02 -0.35 19.98
C GLU A 172 15.83 -1.25 20.32
N ILE A 173 14.72 -1.21 19.56
CA ILE A 173 13.50 -1.98 19.84
C ILE A 173 13.57 -3.43 19.36
N ASP A 174 14.55 -3.79 18.53
CA ASP A 174 14.72 -5.14 17.99
C ASP A 174 14.86 -6.19 19.11
N ASP A 175 15.48 -5.84 20.24
CA ASP A 175 15.61 -6.71 21.40
C ASP A 175 14.24 -7.17 21.96
N ILE A 176 13.23 -6.31 21.88
CA ILE A 176 11.88 -6.63 22.33
C ILE A 176 11.17 -7.52 21.32
N TYR A 177 11.34 -7.26 20.01
CA TYR A 177 10.81 -8.15 18.99
C TYR A 177 11.41 -9.56 19.10
N GLU A 178 12.72 -9.69 19.44
CA GLU A 178 13.35 -10.97 19.73
C GLU A 178 12.75 -11.63 20.98
N GLU A 179 12.58 -10.86 22.08
CA GLU A 179 12.02 -11.35 23.35
C GLU A 179 10.62 -11.94 23.17
N ILE A 180 9.77 -11.27 22.40
CA ILE A 180 8.36 -11.71 22.17
C ILE A 180 8.24 -12.75 21.06
N GLY A 181 9.33 -13.12 20.38
CA GLY A 181 9.31 -14.12 19.30
C GLY A 181 8.80 -13.59 17.96
N GLU A 182 8.80 -12.28 17.76
CA GLU A 182 8.31 -11.58 16.58
C GLU A 182 9.43 -10.90 15.77
N ALA A 183 10.68 -11.30 16.00
CA ALA A 183 11.82 -10.80 15.24
C ALA A 183 11.71 -11.13 13.75
N ASP A 184 12.19 -10.22 12.92
CA ASP A 184 12.30 -10.49 11.48
C ASP A 184 13.20 -11.71 11.23
N PRO A 185 12.85 -12.56 10.26
CA PRO A 185 13.73 -13.66 9.86
C PRO A 185 15.11 -13.15 9.47
N PRO A 186 16.20 -13.91 9.77
CA PRO A 186 17.54 -13.54 9.36
C PRO A 186 17.61 -13.24 7.85
N GLY A 187 18.19 -12.09 7.49
CA GLY A 187 18.32 -11.65 6.10
C GLY A 187 17.10 -10.93 5.54
N THR A 188 16.10 -10.59 6.36
CA THR A 188 15.01 -9.68 5.94
C THR A 188 15.61 -8.33 5.52
N PRO A 189 15.37 -7.87 4.28
CA PRO A 189 15.97 -6.63 3.80
C PRO A 189 15.45 -5.42 4.58
N ARG A 190 16.35 -4.57 5.03
CA ARG A 190 16.07 -3.21 5.52
C ARG A 190 16.45 -2.24 4.40
N TYR A 191 15.49 -1.91 3.55
CA TYR A 191 15.73 -1.06 2.39
C TYR A 191 16.13 0.35 2.78
N ARG A 192 17.12 0.90 2.10
CA ARG A 192 17.45 2.33 2.15
C ARG A 192 16.51 3.12 1.22
N PRO A 193 16.43 4.44 1.37
CA PRO A 193 15.80 5.32 0.39
C PRO A 193 16.23 4.98 -1.04
N GLY A 194 15.27 4.80 -1.96
CA GLY A 194 15.51 4.46 -3.36
C GLY A 194 15.88 3.00 -3.66
N GLU A 195 15.88 2.09 -2.66
CA GLU A 195 16.25 0.68 -2.86
C GLU A 195 15.05 -0.30 -2.82
N GLN A 196 13.84 0.21 -2.62
CA GLN A 196 12.66 -0.65 -2.55
C GLN A 196 12.43 -1.37 -3.89
N PRO A 197 11.94 -2.62 -3.88
CA PRO A 197 11.63 -3.35 -5.09
C PRO A 197 10.47 -2.72 -5.85
N ASP A 198 10.57 -2.71 -7.17
CA ASP A 198 9.53 -2.27 -8.09
C ASP A 198 8.68 -3.43 -8.62
N TYR A 199 7.65 -3.13 -9.40
CA TYR A 199 6.75 -4.12 -10.01
C TYR A 199 7.13 -4.49 -11.45
N ARG A 200 8.27 -4.07 -11.96
CA ARG A 200 8.67 -4.27 -13.38
C ARG A 200 8.57 -5.72 -13.79
N ALA A 201 9.22 -6.61 -13.03
CA ALA A 201 9.33 -8.02 -13.40
C ALA A 201 7.96 -8.68 -13.56
N ASP A 202 7.06 -8.45 -12.59
CA ASP A 202 5.72 -9.04 -12.58
C ASP A 202 4.84 -8.46 -13.68
N ILE A 203 4.88 -7.15 -13.87
CA ILE A 203 4.13 -6.45 -14.91
C ILE A 203 4.55 -6.95 -16.30
N GLU A 204 5.84 -7.03 -16.58
CA GLU A 204 6.37 -7.47 -17.90
C GLU A 204 6.12 -8.97 -18.13
N ALA A 205 6.26 -9.80 -17.08
CA ALA A 205 5.96 -11.23 -17.15
C ALA A 205 4.49 -11.51 -17.48
N SER A 206 3.58 -10.61 -17.10
CA SER A 206 2.15 -10.74 -17.45
C SER A 206 1.88 -10.72 -18.95
N GLY A 207 2.81 -10.15 -19.75
CA GLY A 207 2.68 -10.00 -21.20
C GLY A 207 1.66 -8.91 -21.65
N HIS A 208 0.91 -8.29 -20.73
CA HIS A 208 -0.16 -7.35 -21.03
C HIS A 208 0.31 -5.89 -21.13
N PHE A 209 1.44 -5.58 -20.50
CA PHE A 209 1.95 -4.23 -20.32
C PHE A 209 3.41 -4.09 -20.71
N GLU A 210 3.85 -2.85 -20.91
CA GLU A 210 5.23 -2.44 -21.10
C GLU A 210 5.57 -1.36 -20.07
N VAL A 211 6.53 -1.59 -19.19
CA VAL A 211 6.92 -0.61 -18.17
C VAL A 211 7.59 0.58 -18.84
N VAL A 212 7.07 1.78 -18.60
CA VAL A 212 7.55 3.02 -19.21
C VAL A 212 8.30 3.91 -18.23
N ALA A 213 8.03 3.80 -16.93
CA ALA A 213 8.73 4.58 -15.91
C ALA A 213 8.70 3.88 -14.55
N ILE A 214 9.75 4.15 -13.76
CA ILE A 214 9.83 3.85 -12.33
C ILE A 214 10.33 5.11 -11.64
N ARG A 215 9.71 5.48 -10.50
CA ARG A 215 10.07 6.64 -9.69
C ARG A 215 10.07 6.25 -8.23
N TYR A 216 11.02 6.81 -7.48
CA TYR A 216 11.17 6.60 -6.04
C TYR A 216 10.89 7.90 -5.31
N TYR A 217 10.15 7.80 -4.20
CA TYR A 217 9.77 8.93 -3.34
C TYR A 217 10.05 8.53 -1.92
N ASP A 218 10.83 9.34 -1.23
CA ASP A 218 11.19 9.09 0.16
C ASP A 218 10.80 10.29 1.02
N TRP A 219 10.20 10.03 2.17
CA TRP A 219 9.81 11.07 3.12
C TRP A 219 9.91 10.58 4.55
N GLU A 220 9.78 11.48 5.50
CA GLU A 220 9.78 11.15 6.92
C GLU A 220 8.50 11.62 7.59
N ARG A 221 8.09 10.89 8.61
CA ARG A 221 7.03 11.29 9.52
C ARG A 221 7.50 11.08 10.96
N VAL A 222 7.19 12.06 11.81
CA VAL A 222 7.43 12.00 13.25
C VAL A 222 6.15 11.54 13.92
N TYR A 223 6.28 10.63 14.87
CA TYR A 223 5.19 10.08 15.66
C TYR A 223 5.51 10.20 17.14
N ASP A 224 4.53 10.52 17.97
CA ASP A 224 4.63 10.22 19.38
C ASP A 224 4.40 8.72 19.65
N ALA A 225 4.50 8.30 20.93
CA ALA A 225 4.38 6.89 21.28
C ALA A 225 3.00 6.32 20.93
N GLU A 226 1.93 7.05 21.16
CA GLU A 226 0.57 6.56 20.92
C GLU A 226 0.25 6.53 19.42
N GLU A 227 0.64 7.56 18.69
CA GLU A 227 0.51 7.58 17.22
C GLU A 227 1.29 6.44 16.57
N TYR A 228 2.50 6.15 17.09
CA TYR A 228 3.31 5.06 16.55
C TYR A 228 2.72 3.69 16.87
N ILE A 229 2.21 3.48 18.08
CA ILE A 229 1.50 2.25 18.47
C ILE A 229 0.23 2.08 17.63
N GLU A 230 -0.52 3.16 17.42
CA GLU A 230 -1.70 3.11 16.57
C GLU A 230 -1.34 2.78 15.11
N LEU A 231 -0.24 3.34 14.58
CA LEU A 231 0.28 2.95 13.27
C LEU A 231 0.59 1.44 13.22
N LEU A 232 1.33 0.92 14.21
CA LEU A 232 1.66 -0.50 14.29
C LEU A 232 0.41 -1.39 14.31
N SER A 233 -0.65 -0.96 15.00
CA SER A 233 -1.92 -1.70 15.07
C SER A 233 -2.69 -1.75 13.74
N THR A 234 -2.24 -1.04 12.70
CA THR A 234 -2.76 -1.14 11.33
C THR A 234 -1.99 -2.11 10.45
N PHE A 235 -0.93 -2.74 10.94
CA PHE A 235 -0.13 -3.71 10.19
C PHE A 235 -0.54 -5.14 10.50
N SER A 236 -0.59 -5.99 9.47
CA SER A 236 -1.01 -7.38 9.59
C SER A 236 -0.21 -8.18 10.62
N GLY A 237 1.09 -7.96 10.73
CA GLY A 237 1.95 -8.61 11.72
C GLY A 237 1.51 -8.31 13.15
N HIS A 238 1.23 -7.06 13.47
CA HIS A 238 0.80 -6.65 14.82
C HIS A 238 -0.65 -7.06 15.13
N LEU A 239 -1.51 -7.15 14.11
CA LEU A 239 -2.88 -7.61 14.28
C LEU A 239 -2.97 -9.09 14.66
N THR A 240 -1.99 -9.89 14.26
CA THR A 240 -1.93 -11.32 14.54
C THR A 240 -1.17 -11.69 15.82
N MET A 241 -0.52 -10.71 16.47
CA MET A 241 0.17 -10.93 17.76
C MET A 241 -0.80 -11.32 18.86
N GLU A 242 -0.33 -12.11 19.81
CA GLU A 242 -1.04 -12.39 21.07
C GLU A 242 -1.11 -11.12 21.94
N ASP A 243 -2.13 -11.02 22.80
CA ASP A 243 -2.34 -9.83 23.66
C ASP A 243 -1.10 -9.49 24.51
N TRP A 244 -0.46 -10.51 25.12
CA TRP A 244 0.73 -10.32 25.93
C TRP A 244 1.93 -9.79 25.15
N GLN A 245 2.08 -10.17 23.86
CA GLN A 245 3.12 -9.69 22.97
C GLN A 245 2.92 -8.20 22.69
N ARG A 246 1.68 -7.82 22.32
CA ARG A 246 1.33 -6.40 22.11
C ARG A 246 1.54 -5.57 23.37
N GLU A 247 1.06 -6.04 24.53
CA GLU A 247 1.24 -5.32 25.81
C GLU A 247 2.71 -5.10 26.14
N ARG A 248 3.55 -6.13 25.96
CA ARG A 248 4.99 -6.07 26.18
C ARG A 248 5.68 -5.07 25.25
N LEU A 249 5.42 -5.17 23.95
CA LEU A 249 6.01 -4.30 22.93
C LEU A 249 5.56 -2.84 23.11
N TYR A 250 4.26 -2.61 23.22
CA TYR A 250 3.72 -1.26 23.31
C TYR A 250 4.10 -0.58 24.64
N GLY A 251 4.23 -1.35 25.73
CA GLY A 251 4.79 -0.86 26.99
C GLY A 251 6.21 -0.34 26.84
N GLU A 252 7.08 -1.08 26.13
CA GLU A 252 8.46 -0.66 25.88
C GLU A 252 8.56 0.53 24.92
N ILE A 253 7.71 0.59 23.89
CA ILE A 253 7.65 1.76 23.00
C ILE A 253 7.33 3.02 23.81
N ARG A 254 6.29 2.99 24.67
CA ARG A 254 5.94 4.11 25.54
C ARG A 254 7.08 4.51 26.47
N ARG A 255 7.74 3.52 27.10
CA ARG A 255 8.84 3.77 28.01
C ARG A 255 10.01 4.43 27.29
N ARG A 256 10.51 3.82 26.21
CA ARG A 256 11.70 4.30 25.49
C ARG A 256 11.47 5.67 24.85
N LEU A 257 10.33 5.89 24.20
CA LEU A 257 10.02 7.21 23.65
C LEU A 257 9.75 8.23 24.75
N GLY A 258 9.14 7.83 25.89
CA GLY A 258 8.94 8.71 27.04
C GLY A 258 10.22 9.22 27.69
N GLU A 259 11.33 8.49 27.59
CA GLU A 259 12.66 8.86 28.09
C GLU A 259 13.42 9.81 27.15
N ARG A 260 12.96 9.97 25.90
CA ARG A 260 13.58 10.85 24.91
C ARG A 260 13.20 12.32 25.16
N PRO A 261 14.10 13.27 24.86
CA PRO A 261 13.82 14.70 25.05
C PRO A 261 12.61 15.20 24.24
N ASP A 262 12.44 14.70 23.02
CA ASP A 262 11.37 15.06 22.10
C ASP A 262 10.15 14.12 22.17
N ARG A 263 10.25 13.03 22.94
CA ARG A 263 9.22 11.99 23.15
C ARG A 263 8.65 11.43 21.83
N SER A 264 9.45 11.41 20.79
CA SER A 264 9.02 11.02 19.46
C SER A 264 9.97 10.06 18.77
N VAL A 265 9.50 9.44 17.69
CA VAL A 265 10.28 8.64 16.77
C VAL A 265 10.11 9.16 15.36
N ARG A 266 11.20 9.24 14.60
CA ARG A 266 11.21 9.66 13.20
C ARG A 266 11.29 8.44 12.31
N ARG A 267 10.21 8.18 11.56
CA ARG A 267 10.10 7.04 10.67
C ARG A 267 10.29 7.46 9.21
N GLY A 268 11.28 6.85 8.55
CA GLY A 268 11.46 6.96 7.11
C GLY A 268 10.42 6.12 6.36
N TRP A 269 9.86 6.71 5.31
CA TRP A 269 8.92 6.10 4.39
C TRP A 269 9.45 6.21 2.97
N GLY A 270 9.17 5.20 2.16
CA GLY A 270 9.47 5.23 0.74
C GLY A 270 8.33 4.66 -0.09
N ALA A 271 8.14 5.18 -1.29
CA ALA A 271 7.22 4.62 -2.27
C ALA A 271 7.91 4.42 -3.61
N VAL A 272 7.52 3.37 -4.32
CA VAL A 272 8.01 3.07 -5.67
C VAL A 272 6.84 3.03 -6.63
N LEU A 273 6.73 4.03 -7.47
CA LEU A 273 5.74 4.11 -8.54
C LEU A 273 6.27 3.41 -9.78
N THR A 274 5.60 2.37 -10.23
CA THR A 274 5.83 1.71 -11.52
C THR A 274 4.68 2.02 -12.46
N VAL A 275 4.96 2.69 -13.57
CA VAL A 275 3.99 3.03 -14.62
C VAL A 275 4.23 2.16 -15.84
N ALA A 276 3.16 1.54 -16.35
CA ALA A 276 3.23 0.67 -17.51
C ALA A 276 2.12 1.00 -18.52
N ARG A 277 2.45 1.00 -19.81
CA ARG A 277 1.51 1.24 -20.89
C ARG A 277 0.85 -0.06 -21.31
N ARG A 278 -0.46 -0.02 -21.52
CA ARG A 278 -1.26 -1.11 -22.08
C ARG A 278 -0.76 -1.47 -23.49
N ARG A 279 -0.40 -2.76 -23.70
CA ARG A 279 -0.09 -3.28 -25.05
C ARG A 279 -1.34 -3.38 -25.90
N GLU A 280 -1.26 -3.12 -27.19
CA GLU A 280 -2.38 -3.31 -28.10
C GLU A 280 -2.87 -4.77 -28.12
N ARG A 281 -1.93 -5.71 -28.06
CA ARG A 281 -2.19 -7.15 -27.94
C ARG A 281 -1.26 -7.73 -26.87
N PRO A 282 -1.77 -8.57 -25.97
CA PRO A 282 -0.93 -9.32 -25.06
C PRO A 282 0.10 -10.17 -25.80
N LEU A 283 1.29 -10.32 -25.23
CA LEU A 283 2.27 -11.29 -25.70
C LEU A 283 1.70 -12.67 -25.46
N ARG A 284 1.82 -13.57 -26.45
CA ARG A 284 1.47 -14.98 -26.24
C ARG A 284 2.59 -15.60 -25.41
N GLY A 285 2.24 -16.13 -24.25
CA GLY A 285 3.14 -16.97 -23.44
C GLY A 285 3.41 -18.31 -24.13
#